data_5258eb4a2712be4a9f4549ea95399ee4
#
_entry.id   5258eb4a2712be4a9f4549ea95399ee4
#
_cell.length_a   1.000
_cell.length_b   1.000
_cell.length_c   1.000
_cell.angle_alpha   90.00
_cell.angle_beta   90.00
_cell.angle_gamma   90.00
#
_symmetry.space_group_name_H-M   'P 1'
#
loop_
_entity.id
_entity.type
_entity.pdbx_description
1 polymer ?
#
loop_
_entity_poly.entity_id
_entity_poly.type
_entity_poly.pdbx_seq_one_letter_code
_entity_poly.pdbx_strand_id
1 'polypeptide(L)'
;MSSQNRNPNVVVVMTTQWRAQSTGYGGDGNASTPFLDSLAEESIDFFQAVTPHPFGVFARAAFLTGIACPDNGIAGYYDPLPENAQTLANLYQDQGYDTAFFGKWQLFERDRKAPVVGIEHALVEVPENRRGGFSYWEGFESGFLLNDGYYHGSKIGPPKKIEGYQSDVVVDLCRNYLEERNCDKPVFAFLSLDAPHPPYREAASGVSPIDPESLILPEEVPDGFEIRSIAREELSGYYAHIEATDRAIGRLVSFLKENTDWPNTVFVFTSAHGDMHGSHGQFRKGWPHEESVRVPLLFSWPKFFSDSRRDPLLISLLDLGPTLFGLCFEGEGQKLRVAGAGADLAPAMKMLAEGPDYQRLSMPSVPPFSKQCPYAWTAKRTIQRTEVINDLGESFRLDH
;
A
#
# COMPACT_ATOMS: atom_id res chain seq x y z
N MET A 1 13.12 8.41 33.06
CA MET A 1 13.30 7.06 32.49
C MET A 1 14.27 7.19 31.33
N SER A 2 15.33 6.40 31.29
CA SER A 2 16.38 6.50 30.25
C SER A 2 15.77 6.17 28.88
N SER A 3 16.21 6.86 27.82
CA SER A 3 15.75 6.72 26.42
C SER A 3 15.90 5.31 25.81
N GLN A 4 16.46 4.35 26.56
CA GLN A 4 16.82 3.01 26.07
C GLN A 4 15.65 2.01 25.96
N ASN A 5 14.46 2.29 26.53
CA ASN A 5 13.33 1.35 26.59
C ASN A 5 12.00 1.89 26.08
N ARG A 6 12.01 2.88 25.19
CA ARG A 6 10.76 3.39 24.58
C ARG A 6 10.41 2.53 23.37
N ASN A 7 9.16 2.09 23.28
CA ASN A 7 8.63 1.46 22.07
C ASN A 7 8.77 2.39 20.86
N PRO A 8 9.07 1.88 19.65
CA PRO A 8 9.28 2.71 18.46
C PRO A 8 7.99 3.38 18.00
N ASN A 9 8.09 4.52 17.33
CA ASN A 9 7.00 4.97 16.45
C ASN A 9 6.94 4.03 15.24
N VAL A 10 5.75 3.85 14.67
CA VAL A 10 5.54 3.04 13.47
C VAL A 10 4.75 3.88 12.48
N VAL A 11 5.32 4.17 11.32
CA VAL A 11 4.70 4.95 10.25
C VAL A 11 4.69 4.11 8.97
N VAL A 12 3.51 3.82 8.47
CA VAL A 12 3.33 3.04 7.23
C VAL A 12 2.71 3.93 6.16
N VAL A 13 3.34 4.01 5.01
CA VAL A 13 2.82 4.67 3.81
C VAL A 13 2.52 3.60 2.77
N MET A 14 1.24 3.46 2.43
CA MET A 14 0.77 2.54 1.39
C MET A 14 0.13 3.31 0.25
N THR A 15 0.71 3.24 -0.93
CA THR A 15 0.17 3.80 -2.17
C THR A 15 -0.80 2.82 -2.85
N THR A 16 -1.35 3.19 -3.99
CA THR A 16 -2.24 2.33 -4.79
C THR A 16 -1.77 2.27 -6.23
N GLN A 17 -1.61 1.07 -6.78
CA GLN A 17 -1.16 0.83 -8.16
C GLN A 17 0.31 1.22 -8.46
N TRP A 18 1.16 1.32 -7.45
CA TRP A 18 2.60 1.50 -7.66
C TRP A 18 3.27 0.13 -7.78
N ARG A 19 3.67 -0.26 -8.98
CA ARG A 19 4.34 -1.54 -9.22
C ARG A 19 5.79 -1.50 -8.76
N ALA A 20 6.32 -2.64 -8.31
CA ALA A 20 7.67 -2.72 -7.73
C ALA A 20 8.79 -2.21 -8.65
N GLN A 21 8.62 -2.39 -9.96
CA GLN A 21 9.62 -2.00 -10.95
C GLN A 21 9.75 -0.47 -11.09
N SER A 22 8.67 0.29 -10.85
CA SER A 22 8.58 1.72 -11.18
C SER A 22 9.18 2.60 -10.09
N THR A 23 10.46 2.40 -9.79
CA THR A 23 11.26 3.20 -8.86
C THR A 23 12.68 3.37 -9.38
N GLY A 24 13.34 4.51 -9.09
CA GLY A 24 14.72 4.76 -9.49
C GLY A 24 15.68 3.75 -8.86
N TYR A 25 15.57 3.51 -7.54
CA TYR A 25 16.38 2.49 -6.84
C TYR A 25 16.12 1.05 -7.34
N GLY A 26 14.96 0.79 -7.94
CA GLY A 26 14.62 -0.47 -8.62
C GLY A 26 15.19 -0.59 -10.03
N GLY A 27 15.73 0.51 -10.59
CA GLY A 27 16.38 0.55 -11.90
C GLY A 27 15.48 0.98 -13.05
N ASP A 28 14.28 1.51 -12.82
CA ASP A 28 13.41 2.03 -13.88
C ASP A 28 13.91 3.40 -14.36
N GLY A 29 14.41 3.47 -15.60
CA GLY A 29 14.91 4.70 -16.20
C GLY A 29 13.84 5.76 -16.50
N ASN A 30 12.56 5.44 -16.43
CA ASN A 30 11.46 6.41 -16.56
C ASN A 30 11.07 7.01 -15.21
N ALA A 31 11.36 6.33 -14.09
CA ALA A 31 10.91 6.75 -12.77
C ALA A 31 11.84 7.82 -12.18
N SER A 32 11.26 8.94 -11.75
CA SER A 32 11.92 9.96 -10.93
C SER A 32 11.46 9.84 -9.49
N THR A 33 12.26 9.18 -8.65
CA THR A 33 11.94 8.92 -7.24
C THR A 33 13.11 9.30 -6.29
N PRO A 34 13.67 10.53 -6.41
CA PRO A 34 14.90 10.89 -5.70
C PRO A 34 14.80 10.78 -4.18
N PHE A 35 13.61 10.98 -3.59
CA PHE A 35 13.44 10.87 -2.14
C PHE A 35 13.37 9.41 -1.68
N LEU A 36 12.66 8.55 -2.41
CA LEU A 36 12.65 7.10 -2.13
C LEU A 36 14.01 6.46 -2.46
N ASP A 37 14.72 6.93 -3.50
CA ASP A 37 16.07 6.48 -3.83
C ASP A 37 17.04 6.78 -2.67
N SER A 38 16.99 8.01 -2.13
CA SER A 38 17.78 8.37 -0.94
C SER A 38 17.37 7.57 0.31
N LEU A 39 16.07 7.30 0.49
CA LEU A 39 15.59 6.47 1.60
C LEU A 39 16.06 5.01 1.45
N ALA A 40 16.13 4.49 0.24
CA ALA A 40 16.60 3.13 -0.03
C ALA A 40 18.07 2.94 0.37
N GLU A 41 18.90 4.00 0.29
CA GLU A 41 20.30 3.97 0.75
C GLU A 41 20.47 3.75 2.27
N GLU A 42 19.40 3.95 3.04
CA GLU A 42 19.37 3.75 4.51
C GLU A 42 18.28 2.76 4.96
N SER A 43 17.78 1.93 4.04
CA SER A 43 16.66 1.00 4.28
C SER A 43 16.97 -0.41 3.81
N ILE A 44 16.12 -1.36 4.19
CA ILE A 44 16.07 -2.67 3.56
C ILE A 44 15.05 -2.59 2.41
N ASP A 45 15.50 -2.90 1.18
CA ASP A 45 14.64 -3.08 0.01
C ASP A 45 14.25 -4.55 -0.13
N PHE A 46 13.02 -4.90 0.28
CA PHE A 46 12.45 -6.24 0.07
C PHE A 46 11.92 -6.38 -1.36
N PHE A 47 12.80 -6.53 -2.33
CA PHE A 47 12.46 -6.50 -3.75
C PHE A 47 11.59 -7.68 -4.24
N GLN A 48 11.33 -8.67 -3.37
CA GLN A 48 10.41 -9.78 -3.63
C GLN A 48 9.05 -9.65 -2.90
N ALA A 49 8.76 -8.44 -2.37
CA ALA A 49 7.50 -8.19 -1.67
C ALA A 49 6.29 -8.28 -2.61
N VAL A 50 5.20 -8.89 -2.13
CA VAL A 50 3.97 -9.09 -2.89
C VAL A 50 2.71 -8.71 -2.12
N THR A 51 1.66 -8.35 -2.86
CA THR A 51 0.31 -8.27 -2.29
C THR A 51 -0.36 -9.64 -2.31
N PRO A 52 -1.09 -10.04 -1.27
CA PRO A 52 -1.84 -11.29 -1.28
C PRO A 52 -3.03 -11.24 -2.26
N HIS A 53 -3.55 -10.04 -2.51
CA HIS A 53 -4.70 -9.77 -3.35
C HIS A 53 -4.44 -8.50 -4.17
N PRO A 54 -4.21 -8.57 -5.48
CA PRO A 54 -3.86 -7.40 -6.29
C PRO A 54 -5.07 -6.50 -6.58
N PHE A 55 -5.75 -6.04 -5.52
CA PHE A 55 -6.86 -5.11 -5.59
C PHE A 55 -7.02 -4.36 -4.25
N GLY A 56 -7.21 -3.04 -4.30
CA GLY A 56 -7.05 -2.14 -3.16
C GLY A 56 -7.86 -2.50 -1.91
N VAL A 57 -9.15 -2.84 -2.04
CA VAL A 57 -10.00 -3.22 -0.90
C VAL A 57 -9.47 -4.48 -0.19
N PHE A 58 -9.14 -5.51 -0.97
CA PHE A 58 -8.67 -6.78 -0.41
C PHE A 58 -7.27 -6.66 0.20
N ALA A 59 -6.37 -5.93 -0.48
CA ALA A 59 -5.00 -5.68 0.02
C ALA A 59 -5.00 -4.90 1.33
N ARG A 60 -5.81 -3.83 1.45
CA ARG A 60 -5.92 -3.03 2.68
C ARG A 60 -6.51 -3.84 3.83
N ALA A 61 -7.57 -4.60 3.57
CA ALA A 61 -8.16 -5.47 4.58
C ALA A 61 -7.17 -6.52 5.07
N ALA A 62 -6.48 -7.20 4.14
CA ALA A 62 -5.48 -8.21 4.47
C ALA A 62 -4.32 -7.61 5.30
N PHE A 63 -3.80 -6.43 4.94
CA PHE A 63 -2.75 -5.74 5.70
C PHE A 63 -3.22 -5.38 7.11
N LEU A 64 -4.40 -4.74 7.23
CA LEU A 64 -4.89 -4.26 8.53
C LEU A 64 -5.28 -5.38 9.48
N THR A 65 -5.83 -6.47 8.98
CA THR A 65 -6.29 -7.59 9.82
C THR A 65 -5.23 -8.68 10.00
N GLY A 66 -4.21 -8.72 9.12
CA GLY A 66 -3.29 -9.86 9.02
C GLY A 66 -3.99 -11.15 8.58
N ILE A 67 -5.20 -11.08 8.00
CA ILE A 67 -6.01 -12.23 7.57
C ILE A 67 -6.36 -12.06 6.08
N ALA A 68 -6.19 -13.12 5.30
CA ALA A 68 -6.50 -13.11 3.87
C ALA A 68 -8.03 -13.02 3.63
N CYS A 69 -8.41 -12.45 2.48
CA CYS A 69 -9.79 -12.52 2.00
C CYS A 69 -10.10 -13.95 1.45
N PRO A 70 -11.30 -14.50 1.69
CA PRO A 70 -12.46 -13.86 2.35
C PRO A 70 -12.50 -14.07 3.87
N ASP A 71 -11.52 -14.72 4.49
CA ASP A 71 -11.55 -15.11 5.91
C ASP A 71 -11.59 -13.89 6.86
N ASN A 72 -11.15 -12.73 6.41
CA ASN A 72 -11.29 -11.45 7.12
C ASN A 72 -12.70 -10.82 7.02
N GLY A 73 -13.66 -11.50 6.38
CA GLY A 73 -15.03 -11.05 6.21
C GLY A 73 -15.31 -10.23 4.95
N ILE A 74 -14.29 -9.97 4.10
CA ILE A 74 -14.46 -9.26 2.82
C ILE A 74 -14.32 -10.26 1.67
N ALA A 75 -15.45 -10.59 1.04
CA ALA A 75 -15.51 -11.51 -0.11
C ALA A 75 -15.67 -10.75 -1.44
N GLY A 76 -16.24 -9.56 -1.43
CA GLY A 76 -16.54 -8.76 -2.62
C GLY A 76 -16.07 -7.30 -2.53
N TYR A 77 -16.03 -6.63 -3.68
CA TYR A 77 -15.52 -5.25 -3.82
C TYR A 77 -16.25 -4.21 -2.95
N TYR A 78 -17.53 -4.41 -2.70
CA TYR A 78 -18.37 -3.50 -1.90
C TYR A 78 -18.58 -3.95 -0.46
N ASP A 79 -17.97 -5.05 -0.05
CA ASP A 79 -18.13 -5.54 1.30
C ASP A 79 -17.35 -4.65 2.27
N PRO A 80 -17.99 -4.19 3.35
CA PRO A 80 -17.29 -3.44 4.37
C PRO A 80 -16.48 -4.36 5.28
N LEU A 81 -15.44 -3.83 5.89
CA LEU A 81 -14.74 -4.51 6.99
C LEU A 81 -15.73 -4.76 8.14
N PRO A 82 -15.85 -5.99 8.69
CA PRO A 82 -16.69 -6.26 9.82
C PRO A 82 -16.38 -5.32 11.00
N GLU A 83 -17.41 -4.83 11.69
CA GLU A 83 -17.27 -3.88 12.80
C GLU A 83 -16.39 -4.43 13.94
N ASN A 84 -16.47 -5.73 14.17
CA ASN A 84 -15.71 -6.44 15.20
C ASN A 84 -14.36 -7.01 14.68
N ALA A 85 -13.95 -6.68 13.48
CA ALA A 85 -12.65 -7.11 12.96
C ALA A 85 -11.51 -6.55 13.81
N GLN A 86 -10.69 -7.43 14.36
CA GLN A 86 -9.44 -7.01 15.00
C GLN A 86 -8.45 -6.55 13.95
N THR A 87 -7.90 -5.36 14.14
CA THR A 87 -6.94 -4.75 13.24
C THR A 87 -5.62 -4.46 13.94
N LEU A 88 -4.62 -4.12 13.16
CA LEU A 88 -3.34 -3.62 13.70
C LEU A 88 -3.54 -2.41 14.63
N ALA A 89 -4.50 -1.50 14.33
CA ALA A 89 -4.76 -0.35 15.19
C ALA A 89 -5.21 -0.79 16.59
N ASN A 90 -6.10 -1.77 16.70
CA ASN A 90 -6.52 -2.31 18.00
C ASN A 90 -5.32 -2.91 18.75
N LEU A 91 -4.49 -3.71 18.08
CA LEU A 91 -3.32 -4.34 18.71
C LEU A 91 -2.31 -3.30 19.23
N TYR A 92 -2.02 -2.26 18.45
CA TYR A 92 -1.14 -1.18 18.89
C TYR A 92 -1.76 -0.36 20.04
N GLN A 93 -3.07 -0.12 20.04
CA GLN A 93 -3.76 0.52 21.18
C GLN A 93 -3.62 -0.30 22.46
N ASP A 94 -3.78 -1.63 22.39
CA ASP A 94 -3.62 -2.54 23.54
C ASP A 94 -2.20 -2.46 24.14
N GLN A 95 -1.21 -2.04 23.32
CA GLN A 95 0.17 -1.77 23.74
C GLN A 95 0.42 -0.31 24.15
N GLY A 96 -0.63 0.50 24.26
CA GLY A 96 -0.55 1.89 24.73
C GLY A 96 -0.14 2.92 23.69
N TYR A 97 -0.21 2.59 22.39
CA TYR A 97 0.04 3.54 21.29
C TYR A 97 -1.15 4.46 21.05
N ASP A 98 -0.85 5.66 20.58
CA ASP A 98 -1.81 6.44 19.80
C ASP A 98 -1.87 5.84 18.38
N THR A 99 -3.08 5.72 17.81
CA THR A 99 -3.25 5.16 16.46
C THR A 99 -3.92 6.17 15.55
N ALA A 100 -3.33 6.43 14.37
CA ALA A 100 -3.81 7.44 13.45
C ALA A 100 -3.87 6.91 12.01
N PHE A 101 -4.97 7.24 11.32
CA PHE A 101 -5.20 6.90 9.92
C PHE A 101 -5.36 8.16 9.07
N PHE A 102 -4.78 8.15 7.87
CA PHE A 102 -4.88 9.25 6.92
C PHE A 102 -5.11 8.75 5.49
N GLY A 103 -6.08 9.36 4.80
CA GLY A 103 -6.30 9.14 3.37
C GLY A 103 -7.38 8.12 3.02
N LYS A 104 -7.13 7.24 2.04
CA LYS A 104 -8.11 6.34 1.45
C LYS A 104 -8.40 5.14 2.32
N TRP A 105 -9.67 5.01 2.76
CA TRP A 105 -10.11 3.89 3.59
C TRP A 105 -10.49 2.67 2.76
N GLN A 106 -11.49 2.79 1.90
CA GLN A 106 -12.01 1.75 1.00
C GLN A 106 -12.50 0.46 1.72
N LEU A 107 -12.90 0.56 2.97
CA LEU A 107 -13.32 -0.56 3.82
C LEU A 107 -14.68 -0.31 4.50
N PHE A 108 -15.46 0.67 3.99
CA PHE A 108 -16.81 0.94 4.47
C PHE A 108 -17.84 0.71 3.36
N GLU A 109 -19.10 0.83 3.70
CA GLU A 109 -20.23 0.65 2.78
C GLU A 109 -20.25 1.72 1.69
N ARG A 110 -20.47 1.30 0.45
CA ARG A 110 -20.56 2.18 -0.72
C ARG A 110 -21.80 1.85 -1.53
N ASP A 111 -22.44 2.87 -2.08
CA ASP A 111 -23.58 2.65 -2.98
C ASP A 111 -23.12 1.93 -4.26
N ARG A 112 -23.64 0.73 -4.48
CA ARG A 112 -23.36 -0.10 -5.66
C ARG A 112 -23.89 0.50 -6.96
N LYS A 113 -24.80 1.46 -6.87
CA LYS A 113 -25.41 2.14 -8.03
C LYS A 113 -24.73 3.44 -8.39
N ALA A 114 -23.96 4.02 -7.45
CA ALA A 114 -23.21 5.23 -7.71
C ALA A 114 -22.01 4.96 -8.65
N PRO A 115 -21.58 5.95 -9.44
CA PRO A 115 -20.36 5.87 -10.21
C PRO A 115 -19.16 5.51 -9.32
N VAL A 116 -18.29 4.63 -9.80
CA VAL A 116 -17.08 4.22 -9.05
C VAL A 116 -16.13 5.41 -8.89
N VAL A 117 -16.03 6.26 -9.90
CA VAL A 117 -15.24 7.51 -9.90
C VAL A 117 -16.19 8.68 -9.71
N GLY A 118 -15.90 9.55 -8.75
CA GLY A 118 -16.70 10.74 -8.50
C GLY A 118 -16.87 11.07 -7.02
N ILE A 119 -17.64 12.09 -6.75
CA ILE A 119 -17.81 12.65 -5.41
C ILE A 119 -18.72 11.79 -4.52
N GLU A 120 -19.57 10.96 -5.09
CA GLU A 120 -20.57 10.17 -4.35
C GLU A 120 -19.91 9.29 -3.30
N HIS A 121 -18.83 8.56 -3.68
CA HIS A 121 -18.07 7.73 -2.74
C HIS A 121 -17.10 8.55 -1.88
N ALA A 122 -16.68 9.73 -2.33
CA ALA A 122 -15.82 10.62 -1.55
C ALA A 122 -16.58 11.33 -0.41
N LEU A 123 -17.90 11.50 -0.58
CA LEU A 123 -18.80 12.10 0.42
C LEU A 123 -19.35 11.08 1.44
N VAL A 124 -19.01 9.80 1.29
CA VAL A 124 -19.41 8.78 2.26
C VAL A 124 -18.70 9.06 3.57
N GLU A 125 -19.45 9.30 4.64
CA GLU A 125 -18.93 9.50 5.98
C GLU A 125 -18.75 8.14 6.68
N VAL A 126 -17.50 7.81 7.02
CA VAL A 126 -17.15 6.59 7.79
C VAL A 126 -17.35 6.88 9.26
N PRO A 127 -18.34 6.26 9.95
CA PRO A 127 -18.57 6.51 11.36
C PRO A 127 -17.43 5.96 12.23
N GLU A 128 -17.27 6.51 13.44
CA GLU A 128 -16.12 6.20 14.31
C GLU A 128 -15.95 4.71 14.61
N ASN A 129 -17.06 3.99 14.88
CA ASN A 129 -17.04 2.55 15.12
C ASN A 129 -16.72 1.69 13.88
N ARG A 130 -16.57 2.32 12.71
CA ARG A 130 -16.24 1.65 11.44
C ARG A 130 -14.84 2.06 10.89
N ARG A 131 -14.06 2.76 11.73
CA ARG A 131 -12.69 3.23 11.40
C ARG A 131 -11.59 2.24 11.79
N GLY A 132 -11.91 0.95 11.93
CA GLY A 132 -10.94 -0.12 12.18
C GLY A 132 -10.11 0.07 13.46
N GLY A 133 -10.66 0.71 14.49
CA GLY A 133 -9.99 0.92 15.78
C GLY A 133 -8.98 2.08 15.80
N PHE A 134 -8.83 2.87 14.73
CA PHE A 134 -7.97 4.07 14.79
C PHE A 134 -8.59 5.16 15.68
N SER A 135 -7.83 5.62 16.68
CA SER A 135 -8.26 6.66 17.63
C SER A 135 -8.28 8.06 17.02
N TYR A 136 -7.48 8.30 16.00
CA TYR A 136 -7.51 9.50 15.16
C TYR A 136 -7.65 9.09 13.70
N TRP A 137 -8.52 9.77 12.95
CA TRP A 137 -8.81 9.39 11.58
C TRP A 137 -9.19 10.61 10.74
N GLU A 138 -8.43 10.88 9.67
CA GLU A 138 -8.72 11.91 8.68
C GLU A 138 -8.58 11.31 7.29
N GLY A 139 -9.68 11.11 6.60
CA GLY A 139 -9.63 10.41 5.32
C GLY A 139 -10.91 10.50 4.50
N PHE A 140 -11.05 9.56 3.59
CA PHE A 140 -12.20 9.41 2.70
C PHE A 140 -12.39 7.94 2.35
N GLU A 141 -13.62 7.56 2.01
CA GLU A 141 -13.91 6.15 1.67
C GLU A 141 -13.32 5.77 0.31
N SER A 142 -13.65 6.52 -0.75
CA SER A 142 -13.20 6.24 -2.13
C SER A 142 -13.46 7.46 -3.02
N GLY A 143 -13.60 7.27 -4.35
CA GLY A 143 -13.96 8.32 -5.31
C GLY A 143 -12.88 8.59 -6.34
N PHE A 144 -11.63 8.18 -6.10
CA PHE A 144 -10.49 8.34 -7.02
C PHE A 144 -10.26 9.80 -7.46
N LEU A 145 -10.43 10.74 -6.52
CA LEU A 145 -10.18 12.17 -6.73
C LEU A 145 -8.73 12.47 -6.33
N LEU A 146 -7.85 12.60 -7.32
CA LEU A 146 -6.42 12.88 -7.07
C LEU A 146 -6.15 14.35 -6.76
N ASN A 147 -7.09 15.23 -7.11
CA ASN A 147 -7.03 16.65 -6.78
C ASN A 147 -8.34 17.09 -6.12
N ASP A 148 -8.25 18.04 -5.22
CA ASP A 148 -9.39 18.70 -4.59
C ASP A 148 -10.40 17.72 -3.97
N GLY A 149 -9.88 16.71 -3.26
CA GLY A 149 -10.68 15.65 -2.66
C GLY A 149 -11.53 16.09 -1.48
N TYR A 150 -12.44 15.22 -1.07
CA TYR A 150 -13.25 15.40 0.13
C TYR A 150 -12.71 14.56 1.27
N TYR A 151 -12.55 15.17 2.43
CA TYR A 151 -12.01 14.54 3.65
C TYR A 151 -12.95 14.78 4.82
N HIS A 152 -13.00 13.83 5.73
CA HIS A 152 -13.74 13.93 6.99
C HIS A 152 -12.98 13.20 8.09
N GLY A 153 -13.40 13.38 9.34
CA GLY A 153 -12.79 12.62 10.42
C GLY A 153 -12.83 13.30 11.77
N SER A 154 -11.79 13.04 12.58
CA SER A 154 -11.72 13.44 13.98
C SER A 154 -11.68 14.95 14.18
N LYS A 155 -10.93 15.68 13.35
CA LYS A 155 -10.74 17.14 13.42
C LYS A 155 -11.50 17.88 12.31
N ILE A 156 -11.51 17.33 11.09
CA ILE A 156 -12.21 17.93 9.95
C ILE A 156 -13.73 17.96 10.19
N GLY A 157 -14.28 16.95 10.89
CA GLY A 157 -15.73 16.76 11.06
C GLY A 157 -16.34 16.13 9.79
N PRO A 158 -17.56 16.54 9.37
CA PRO A 158 -18.21 15.99 8.16
C PRO A 158 -17.41 16.30 6.89
N PRO A 159 -17.67 15.57 5.78
CA PRO A 159 -16.89 15.70 4.56
C PRO A 159 -16.75 17.14 4.06
N LYS A 160 -15.52 17.59 3.88
CA LYS A 160 -15.15 18.91 3.37
C LYS A 160 -14.18 18.76 2.21
N LYS A 161 -14.38 19.59 1.17
CA LYS A 161 -13.42 19.73 0.09
C LYS A 161 -12.13 20.38 0.63
N ILE A 162 -11.00 19.75 0.36
CA ILE A 162 -9.66 20.31 0.60
C ILE A 162 -8.99 20.41 -0.77
N GLU A 163 -8.58 21.62 -1.12
CA GLU A 163 -7.88 21.88 -2.38
C GLU A 163 -6.46 21.34 -2.33
N GLY A 164 -5.98 20.86 -3.47
CA GLY A 164 -4.63 20.37 -3.64
C GLY A 164 -4.55 18.91 -4.08
N TYR A 165 -3.33 18.49 -4.36
CA TYR A 165 -3.04 17.11 -4.75
C TYR A 165 -3.13 16.17 -3.55
N GLN A 166 -3.81 15.05 -3.72
CA GLN A 166 -4.19 14.14 -2.63
C GLN A 166 -3.00 13.67 -1.79
N SER A 167 -1.86 13.29 -2.39
CA SER A 167 -0.70 12.84 -1.63
C SER A 167 -0.14 13.97 -0.76
N ASP A 168 -0.15 15.21 -1.26
CA ASP A 168 0.27 16.39 -0.49
C ASP A 168 -0.65 16.62 0.70
N VAL A 169 -1.96 16.62 0.47
CA VAL A 169 -2.98 16.84 1.51
C VAL A 169 -2.89 15.77 2.61
N VAL A 170 -2.80 14.50 2.23
CA VAL A 170 -2.74 13.40 3.21
C VAL A 170 -1.47 13.44 4.05
N VAL A 171 -0.33 13.76 3.43
CA VAL A 171 0.93 13.97 4.14
C VAL A 171 0.83 15.15 5.11
N ASP A 172 0.25 16.28 4.69
CA ASP A 172 0.12 17.45 5.55
C ASP A 172 -0.86 17.21 6.71
N LEU A 173 -1.95 16.46 6.52
CA LEU A 173 -2.84 16.02 7.61
C LEU A 173 -2.08 15.17 8.65
N CYS A 174 -1.24 14.25 8.19
CA CYS A 174 -0.42 13.43 9.08
C CYS A 174 0.61 14.28 9.84
N ARG A 175 1.33 15.17 9.16
CA ARG A 175 2.31 16.05 9.78
C ARG A 175 1.67 16.94 10.86
N ASN A 176 0.55 17.59 10.54
CA ASN A 176 -0.19 18.43 11.48
C ASN A 176 -0.61 17.63 12.74
N TYR A 177 -1.08 16.40 12.56
CA TYR A 177 -1.37 15.53 13.69
C TYR A 177 -0.13 15.21 14.53
N LEU A 178 0.99 14.87 13.89
CA LEU A 178 2.24 14.55 14.59
C LEU A 178 2.84 15.75 15.33
N GLU A 179 2.66 16.98 14.81
CA GLU A 179 3.09 18.23 15.48
C GLU A 179 2.23 18.55 16.71
N GLU A 180 0.91 18.32 16.62
CA GLU A 180 -0.04 18.72 17.65
C GLU A 180 -0.24 17.69 18.76
N ARG A 181 0.09 16.40 18.48
CA ARG A 181 -0.14 15.32 19.45
C ARG A 181 0.79 15.40 20.65
N ASN A 182 0.33 14.86 21.78
CA ASN A 182 1.21 14.62 22.92
C ASN A 182 2.21 13.49 22.59
N CYS A 183 3.51 13.78 22.67
CA CYS A 183 4.58 12.84 22.35
C CYS A 183 4.95 11.87 23.49
N ASP A 184 4.15 11.77 24.57
CA ASP A 184 4.41 10.86 25.69
C ASP A 184 4.22 9.38 25.31
N LYS A 185 3.34 9.12 24.33
CA LYS A 185 3.08 7.78 23.80
C LYS A 185 3.73 7.59 22.43
N PRO A 186 4.11 6.38 22.05
CA PRO A 186 4.47 6.07 20.68
C PRO A 186 3.24 6.14 19.77
N VAL A 187 3.43 6.27 18.46
CA VAL A 187 2.35 6.33 17.48
C VAL A 187 2.45 5.17 16.48
N PHE A 188 1.29 4.60 16.13
CA PHE A 188 1.10 3.82 14.91
C PHE A 188 0.30 4.68 13.93
N ALA A 189 0.95 5.19 12.88
CA ALA A 189 0.33 6.00 11.84
C ALA A 189 0.27 5.24 10.51
N PHE A 190 -0.90 5.17 9.90
CA PHE A 190 -1.11 4.55 8.60
C PHE A 190 -1.61 5.58 7.59
N LEU A 191 -0.79 5.89 6.59
CA LEU A 191 -1.12 6.76 5.46
C LEU A 191 -1.46 5.88 4.25
N SER A 192 -2.67 6.02 3.73
CA SER A 192 -3.16 5.29 2.56
C SER A 192 -3.38 6.26 1.41
N LEU A 193 -2.41 6.33 0.49
CA LEU A 193 -2.42 7.23 -0.66
C LEU A 193 -3.12 6.57 -1.86
N ASP A 194 -3.90 7.35 -2.62
CA ASP A 194 -4.52 6.82 -3.84
C ASP A 194 -3.54 6.82 -5.02
N ALA A 195 -2.73 7.88 -5.17
CA ALA A 195 -1.74 7.95 -6.23
C ALA A 195 -0.68 6.81 -6.11
N PRO A 196 -0.15 6.34 -7.25
CA PRO A 196 -0.37 6.75 -8.64
C PRO A 196 -1.57 6.09 -9.35
N HIS A 197 -2.68 5.78 -8.65
CA HIS A 197 -3.92 5.24 -9.23
C HIS A 197 -4.48 6.18 -10.32
N PRO A 198 -5.08 5.66 -11.41
CA PRO A 198 -5.74 6.53 -12.39
C PRO A 198 -6.87 7.39 -11.75
N PRO A 199 -7.20 8.55 -12.36
CA PRO A 199 -6.95 8.95 -13.75
C PRO A 199 -5.56 9.53 -14.00
N TYR A 200 -4.78 8.92 -14.91
CA TYR A 200 -3.40 9.33 -15.20
C TYR A 200 -3.26 10.68 -15.91
N ARG A 201 -4.34 11.21 -16.50
CA ARG A 201 -4.37 12.52 -17.16
C ARG A 201 -4.61 13.69 -16.20
N GLU A 202 -4.90 13.40 -14.93
CA GLU A 202 -5.04 14.43 -13.90
C GLU A 202 -3.70 15.13 -13.62
N ALA A 203 -3.78 16.36 -13.12
CA ALA A 203 -2.60 17.10 -12.72
C ALA A 203 -1.90 16.45 -11.53
N ALA A 204 -0.58 16.34 -11.58
CA ALA A 204 0.25 15.70 -10.57
C ALA A 204 1.10 16.72 -9.79
N SER A 205 0.47 17.64 -9.05
CA SER A 205 1.15 18.61 -8.16
C SER A 205 2.29 19.39 -8.85
N GLY A 206 2.05 19.88 -10.08
CA GLY A 206 3.03 20.67 -10.83
C GLY A 206 4.13 19.85 -11.52
N VAL A 207 4.05 18.52 -11.48
CA VAL A 207 4.91 17.64 -12.31
C VAL A 207 4.30 17.52 -13.69
N SER A 208 5.12 17.74 -14.72
CA SER A 208 4.70 17.53 -16.11
C SER A 208 4.78 16.05 -16.48
N PRO A 209 3.78 15.49 -17.18
CA PRO A 209 3.89 14.16 -17.75
C PRO A 209 5.11 14.02 -18.66
N ILE A 210 5.72 12.85 -18.67
CA ILE A 210 6.82 12.51 -19.58
C ILE A 210 6.26 12.45 -21.02
N ASP A 211 7.06 12.91 -22.00
CA ASP A 211 6.68 12.74 -23.42
C ASP A 211 6.46 11.23 -23.71
N PRO A 212 5.27 10.81 -24.13
CA PRO A 212 4.98 9.40 -24.39
C PRO A 212 5.97 8.72 -25.34
N GLU A 213 6.50 9.45 -26.33
CA GLU A 213 7.44 8.89 -27.31
C GLU A 213 8.85 8.67 -26.73
N SER A 214 9.20 9.37 -25.64
CA SER A 214 10.49 9.18 -24.97
C SER A 214 10.50 8.02 -23.97
N LEU A 215 9.32 7.48 -23.61
CA LEU A 215 9.21 6.40 -22.64
C LEU A 215 9.81 5.09 -23.13
N ILE A 216 10.56 4.44 -22.26
CA ILE A 216 11.04 3.06 -22.46
C ILE A 216 9.94 2.13 -21.98
N LEU A 217 9.29 1.43 -22.92
CA LEU A 217 8.27 0.45 -22.56
C LEU A 217 8.92 -0.83 -22.04
N PRO A 218 8.32 -1.50 -21.04
CA PRO A 218 8.73 -2.84 -20.62
C PRO A 218 8.72 -3.85 -21.79
N GLU A 219 9.63 -4.83 -21.73
CA GLU A 219 9.74 -5.87 -22.77
C GLU A 219 8.48 -6.72 -22.90
N GLU A 220 7.73 -6.86 -21.79
CA GLU A 220 6.47 -7.61 -21.71
C GLU A 220 5.31 -6.92 -22.43
N VAL A 221 5.45 -5.65 -22.84
CA VAL A 221 4.44 -4.96 -23.65
C VAL A 221 4.51 -5.46 -25.09
N PRO A 222 3.49 -6.20 -25.59
CA PRO A 222 3.52 -6.81 -26.90
C PRO A 222 3.71 -5.78 -28.03
N ASP A 223 4.30 -6.23 -29.13
CA ASP A 223 4.32 -5.46 -30.35
C ASP A 223 2.88 -5.29 -30.89
N GLY A 224 2.47 -4.04 -31.04
CA GLY A 224 1.14 -3.67 -31.51
C GLY A 224 0.91 -2.19 -31.30
N PHE A 225 0.60 -1.45 -32.35
CA PHE A 225 0.49 0.01 -32.29
C PHE A 225 -0.53 0.47 -31.22
N GLU A 226 -1.70 -0.18 -31.16
CA GLU A 226 -2.76 0.24 -30.24
C GLU A 226 -2.36 0.04 -28.77
N ILE A 227 -1.83 -1.16 -28.40
CA ILE A 227 -1.42 -1.46 -27.02
C ILE A 227 -0.28 -0.55 -26.59
N ARG A 228 0.75 -0.40 -27.43
CA ARG A 228 1.89 0.44 -27.12
C ARG A 228 1.54 1.91 -27.01
N SER A 229 0.63 2.42 -27.85
CA SER A 229 0.14 3.79 -27.79
C SER A 229 -0.60 4.04 -26.46
N ILE A 230 -1.54 3.17 -26.06
CA ILE A 230 -2.26 3.29 -24.79
C ILE A 230 -1.28 3.19 -23.61
N ALA A 231 -0.34 2.23 -23.66
CA ALA A 231 0.64 2.05 -22.59
C ALA A 231 1.50 3.30 -22.39
N ARG A 232 2.00 3.92 -23.48
CA ARG A 232 2.77 5.17 -23.43
C ARG A 232 1.96 6.33 -22.86
N GLU A 233 0.73 6.52 -23.29
CA GLU A 233 -0.15 7.58 -22.78
C GLU A 233 -0.41 7.43 -21.27
N GLU A 234 -0.69 6.21 -20.81
CA GLU A 234 -0.93 5.96 -19.39
C GLU A 234 0.33 6.09 -18.55
N LEU A 235 1.45 5.50 -18.98
CA LEU A 235 2.74 5.59 -18.29
C LEU A 235 3.25 7.03 -18.19
N SER A 236 3.00 7.88 -19.19
CA SER A 236 3.33 9.30 -19.16
C SER A 236 2.80 10.01 -17.91
N GLY A 237 1.50 9.89 -17.64
CA GLY A 237 0.89 10.47 -16.45
C GLY A 237 1.18 9.67 -15.17
N TYR A 238 1.28 8.35 -15.27
CA TYR A 238 1.62 7.49 -14.14
C TYR A 238 2.95 7.88 -13.49
N TYR A 239 4.00 8.12 -14.28
CA TYR A 239 5.30 8.56 -13.76
C TYR A 239 5.25 9.99 -13.19
N ALA A 240 4.42 10.86 -13.73
CA ALA A 240 4.20 12.17 -13.11
C ALA A 240 3.56 12.05 -11.71
N HIS A 241 2.57 11.17 -11.55
CA HIS A 241 1.97 10.89 -10.25
C HIS A 241 2.95 10.20 -9.28
N ILE A 242 3.85 9.35 -9.78
CA ILE A 242 4.94 8.75 -9.00
C ILE A 242 5.86 9.85 -8.46
N GLU A 243 6.38 10.73 -9.31
CA GLU A 243 7.28 11.81 -8.89
C GLU A 243 6.61 12.77 -7.89
N ALA A 244 5.35 13.17 -8.16
CA ALA A 244 4.61 14.03 -7.23
C ALA A 244 4.41 13.38 -5.86
N THR A 245 4.13 12.07 -5.84
CA THR A 245 3.94 11.32 -4.60
C THR A 245 5.25 11.06 -3.88
N ASP A 246 6.35 10.78 -4.61
CA ASP A 246 7.69 10.69 -4.05
C ASP A 246 8.08 11.97 -3.31
N ARG A 247 7.83 13.15 -3.91
CA ARG A 247 8.06 14.44 -3.24
C ARG A 247 7.23 14.60 -1.97
N ALA A 248 5.97 14.19 -1.98
CA ALA A 248 5.12 14.26 -0.79
C ALA A 248 5.66 13.34 0.34
N ILE A 249 6.05 12.11 0.00
CA ILE A 249 6.68 11.16 0.94
C ILE A 249 8.01 11.72 1.46
N GLY A 250 8.83 12.34 0.59
CA GLY A 250 10.08 12.98 0.98
C GLY A 250 9.88 14.06 2.04
N ARG A 251 8.82 14.89 1.92
CA ARG A 251 8.47 15.88 2.96
C ARG A 251 8.08 15.22 4.29
N LEU A 252 7.36 14.09 4.25
CA LEU A 252 7.02 13.34 5.47
C LEU A 252 8.28 12.78 6.13
N VAL A 253 9.16 12.12 5.38
CA VAL A 253 10.40 11.54 5.90
C VAL A 253 11.31 12.61 6.49
N SER A 254 11.49 13.74 5.80
CA SER A 254 12.27 14.87 6.32
C SER A 254 11.69 15.39 7.65
N PHE A 255 10.36 15.58 7.70
CA PHE A 255 9.69 15.98 8.93
C PHE A 255 9.90 14.97 10.07
N LEU A 256 9.78 13.66 9.80
CA LEU A 256 10.01 12.62 10.81
C LEU A 256 11.44 12.63 11.33
N LYS A 257 12.43 12.80 10.45
CA LYS A 257 13.85 12.89 10.82
C LYS A 257 14.15 14.09 11.73
N GLU A 258 13.48 15.20 11.51
CA GLU A 258 13.70 16.45 12.25
C GLU A 258 12.92 16.54 13.55
N ASN A 259 11.72 15.94 13.61
CA ASN A 259 10.73 16.20 14.68
C ASN A 259 10.39 14.97 15.52
N THR A 260 10.95 13.79 15.23
CA THR A 260 10.71 12.57 16.00
C THR A 260 12.03 11.89 16.40
N ASP A 261 11.93 10.84 17.23
CA ASP A 261 13.06 9.94 17.48
C ASP A 261 13.23 9.01 16.26
N TRP A 262 13.77 9.55 15.16
CA TRP A 262 13.95 8.84 13.90
C TRP A 262 14.73 7.53 14.07
N PRO A 263 15.85 7.45 14.82
CA PRO A 263 16.53 6.19 15.06
C PRO A 263 15.61 5.10 15.63
N ASN A 264 14.62 5.49 16.45
CA ASN A 264 13.63 4.60 17.04
C ASN A 264 12.25 4.71 16.38
N THR A 265 12.22 5.02 15.10
CA THR A 265 10.99 5.05 14.27
C THR A 265 11.10 3.97 13.20
N VAL A 266 10.10 3.10 13.14
CA VAL A 266 9.88 2.17 12.03
C VAL A 266 9.16 2.93 10.93
N PHE A 267 9.76 3.03 9.77
CA PHE A 267 9.13 3.60 8.58
C PHE A 267 9.00 2.55 7.50
N VAL A 268 7.81 2.43 6.91
CA VAL A 268 7.53 1.47 5.83
C VAL A 268 6.91 2.21 4.66
N PHE A 269 7.47 2.02 3.48
CA PHE A 269 6.86 2.43 2.21
C PHE A 269 6.47 1.19 1.40
N THR A 270 5.23 1.13 0.92
CA THR A 270 4.73 0.04 0.07
C THR A 270 3.55 0.49 -0.81
N SER A 271 3.00 -0.43 -1.60
CA SER A 271 1.77 -0.23 -2.38
C SER A 271 0.80 -1.38 -2.18
N ALA A 272 -0.50 -1.08 -2.25
CA ALA A 272 -1.55 -2.10 -2.14
C ALA A 272 -1.48 -3.16 -3.26
N HIS A 273 -1.08 -2.76 -4.46
CA HIS A 273 -0.83 -3.61 -5.63
C HIS A 273 -0.14 -2.79 -6.73
N GLY A 274 0.30 -3.45 -7.79
CA GLY A 274 0.83 -2.79 -8.98
C GLY A 274 -0.22 -2.51 -10.06
N ASP A 275 0.25 -2.34 -11.32
CA ASP A 275 -0.57 -2.14 -12.53
C ASP A 275 0.14 -2.76 -13.75
N MET A 276 -0.62 -3.32 -14.69
CA MET A 276 -0.08 -4.00 -15.88
C MET A 276 0.47 -3.03 -16.93
N HIS A 277 -0.14 -1.87 -17.13
CA HIS A 277 0.29 -0.85 -18.10
C HIS A 277 0.66 -1.39 -19.51
N GLY A 278 -0.15 -2.33 -20.01
CA GLY A 278 0.08 -2.95 -21.32
C GLY A 278 0.96 -4.19 -21.31
N SER A 279 1.67 -4.51 -20.21
CA SER A 279 2.42 -5.75 -20.09
C SER A 279 1.52 -6.95 -20.33
N HIS A 280 1.98 -7.92 -21.13
CA HIS A 280 1.21 -9.10 -21.59
C HIS A 280 -0.11 -8.75 -22.28
N GLY A 281 -0.24 -7.53 -22.84
CA GLY A 281 -1.48 -7.01 -23.43
C GLY A 281 -2.56 -6.62 -22.42
N GLN A 282 -2.24 -6.60 -21.13
CA GLN A 282 -3.18 -6.34 -20.05
C GLN A 282 -3.02 -4.92 -19.48
N PHE A 283 -4.09 -4.41 -18.90
CA PHE A 283 -4.13 -3.12 -18.21
C PHE A 283 -4.76 -3.27 -16.83
N ARG A 284 -4.42 -2.36 -15.91
CA ARG A 284 -4.90 -2.32 -14.53
C ARG A 284 -4.34 -3.50 -13.70
N LYS A 285 -5.11 -3.99 -12.76
CA LYS A 285 -4.76 -4.94 -11.70
C LYS A 285 -5.70 -6.13 -11.69
N GLY A 286 -5.50 -7.03 -10.73
CA GLY A 286 -6.32 -8.23 -10.58
C GLY A 286 -5.72 -9.45 -11.29
N TRP A 287 -4.60 -9.27 -11.96
CA TRP A 287 -3.87 -10.33 -12.68
C TRP A 287 -2.80 -10.96 -11.78
N PRO A 288 -2.45 -12.24 -12.00
CA PRO A 288 -1.41 -12.93 -11.21
C PRO A 288 0.03 -12.61 -11.63
N HIS A 289 0.23 -11.69 -12.57
CA HIS A 289 1.53 -11.29 -13.11
C HIS A 289 2.29 -10.37 -12.14
N GLU A 290 3.62 -10.37 -12.22
CA GLU A 290 4.53 -9.60 -11.36
C GLU A 290 4.18 -8.11 -11.32
N GLU A 291 3.80 -7.52 -12.45
CA GLU A 291 3.42 -6.10 -12.55
C GLU A 291 2.18 -5.76 -11.71
N SER A 292 1.31 -6.73 -11.47
CA SER A 292 0.11 -6.57 -10.65
C SER A 292 0.33 -6.97 -9.19
N VAL A 293 1.11 -8.04 -8.93
CA VAL A 293 1.24 -8.63 -7.59
C VAL A 293 2.48 -8.18 -6.83
N ARG A 294 3.59 -7.84 -7.51
CA ARG A 294 4.81 -7.37 -6.85
C ARG A 294 4.72 -5.88 -6.55
N VAL A 295 5.05 -5.52 -5.32
CA VAL A 295 4.95 -4.15 -4.82
C VAL A 295 6.30 -3.66 -4.28
N PRO A 296 6.59 -2.35 -4.31
CA PRO A 296 7.76 -1.82 -3.62
C PRO A 296 7.60 -2.04 -2.11
N LEU A 297 8.68 -2.35 -1.43
CA LEU A 297 8.70 -2.41 0.03
C LEU A 297 10.06 -1.96 0.56
N LEU A 298 10.11 -0.71 1.04
CA LEU A 298 11.23 -0.19 1.82
C LEU A 298 10.88 -0.24 3.30
N PHE A 299 11.82 -0.74 4.09
CA PHE A 299 11.71 -0.83 5.54
C PHE A 299 12.91 -0.15 6.18
N SER A 300 12.69 0.89 6.97
CA SER A 300 13.70 1.60 7.73
C SER A 300 13.40 1.50 9.23
N TRP A 301 14.39 1.12 10.01
CA TRP A 301 14.44 1.24 11.46
C TRP A 301 15.90 1.35 11.90
N PRO A 302 16.49 2.56 11.86
CA PRO A 302 17.94 2.75 11.99
C PRO A 302 18.55 2.17 13.28
N LYS A 303 17.79 2.14 14.38
CA LYS A 303 18.23 1.58 15.66
C LYS A 303 18.53 0.07 15.59
N PHE A 304 17.83 -0.67 14.73
CA PHE A 304 17.95 -2.14 14.63
C PHE A 304 18.52 -2.63 13.30
N PHE A 305 18.38 -1.88 12.25
CA PHE A 305 18.83 -2.20 10.90
C PHE A 305 19.63 -1.01 10.37
N SER A 306 20.92 -0.95 10.76
CA SER A 306 21.82 0.15 10.41
C SER A 306 22.34 0.08 8.97
N ASP A 307 22.30 -1.13 8.38
CA ASP A 307 22.87 -1.37 7.06
C ASP A 307 21.76 -1.49 6.01
N SER A 308 21.85 -0.64 4.99
CA SER A 308 21.00 -0.79 3.80
C SER A 308 21.33 -2.07 3.05
N ARG A 309 20.32 -2.75 2.55
CA ARG A 309 20.49 -3.94 1.70
C ARG A 309 19.28 -4.20 0.81
N ARG A 310 19.52 -4.85 -0.31
CA ARG A 310 18.47 -5.52 -1.06
C ARG A 310 18.30 -6.94 -0.51
N ASP A 311 17.08 -7.27 -0.10
CA ASP A 311 16.78 -8.52 0.58
C ASP A 311 15.78 -9.35 -0.26
N PRO A 312 16.10 -10.62 -0.61
CA PRO A 312 15.25 -11.48 -1.40
C PRO A 312 14.13 -12.16 -0.60
N LEU A 313 13.93 -11.81 0.67
CA LEU A 313 12.88 -12.39 1.51
C LEU A 313 11.51 -12.29 0.81
N LEU A 314 10.86 -13.44 0.65
CA LEU A 314 9.47 -13.49 0.18
C LEU A 314 8.54 -13.02 1.29
N ILE A 315 8.13 -11.77 1.24
CA ILE A 315 7.21 -11.17 2.19
C ILE A 315 5.92 -10.73 1.50
N SER A 316 4.78 -11.07 2.08
CA SER A 316 3.47 -10.59 1.64
C SER A 316 3.02 -9.42 2.50
N LEU A 317 2.20 -8.51 1.93
CA LEU A 317 1.51 -7.50 2.75
C LEU A 317 0.63 -8.15 3.84
N LEU A 318 0.24 -9.39 3.65
CA LEU A 318 -0.46 -10.20 4.66
C LEU A 318 0.44 -10.47 5.88
N ASP A 319 1.74 -10.71 5.63
CA ASP A 319 2.75 -10.99 6.66
C ASP A 319 3.26 -9.71 7.32
N LEU A 320 3.18 -8.58 6.60
CA LEU A 320 3.79 -7.33 7.01
C LEU A 320 3.24 -6.80 8.33
N GLY A 321 1.91 -6.86 8.52
CA GLY A 321 1.28 -6.43 9.77
C GLY A 321 1.75 -7.25 10.98
N PRO A 322 1.61 -8.59 10.99
CA PRO A 322 2.15 -9.47 12.03
C PRO A 322 3.65 -9.27 12.27
N THR A 323 4.42 -9.08 11.22
CA THR A 323 5.88 -8.86 11.29
C THR A 323 6.23 -7.54 11.98
N LEU A 324 5.55 -6.44 11.62
CA LEU A 324 5.73 -5.14 12.27
C LEU A 324 5.43 -5.23 13.77
N PHE A 325 4.34 -5.91 14.13
CA PHE A 325 3.99 -6.12 15.51
C PHE A 325 5.00 -7.00 16.25
N GLY A 326 5.46 -8.09 15.64
CA GLY A 326 6.48 -9.00 16.20
C GLY A 326 7.86 -8.36 16.34
N LEU A 327 8.21 -7.39 15.47
CA LEU A 327 9.45 -6.60 15.59
C LEU A 327 9.39 -5.63 16.78
N CYS A 328 8.24 -5.00 17.01
CA CYS A 328 8.03 -4.06 18.12
C CYS A 328 7.86 -4.76 19.46
N PHE A 329 7.25 -5.96 19.47
CA PHE A 329 6.90 -6.72 20.67
C PHE A 329 7.30 -8.18 20.49
N GLU A 330 8.48 -8.53 21.00
CA GLU A 330 9.08 -9.86 20.80
C GLU A 330 8.13 -11.01 21.15
N GLY A 331 7.90 -11.90 20.17
CA GLY A 331 7.03 -13.08 20.30
C GLY A 331 5.52 -12.79 20.22
N GLU A 332 5.09 -11.54 20.10
CA GLU A 332 3.68 -11.13 20.09
C GLU A 332 3.06 -11.10 18.68
N GLY A 333 3.87 -11.11 17.61
CA GLY A 333 3.38 -11.16 16.21
C GLY A 333 2.50 -12.38 15.92
N GLN A 334 2.62 -13.41 16.74
CA GLN A 334 1.80 -14.62 16.69
C GLN A 334 0.36 -14.44 17.24
N LYS A 335 0.05 -13.34 17.91
CA LYS A 335 -1.32 -13.06 18.43
C LYS A 335 -2.37 -12.93 17.32
N LEU A 336 -1.93 -12.64 16.09
CA LEU A 336 -2.80 -12.62 14.89
C LEU A 336 -3.01 -14.01 14.26
N ARG A 337 -2.55 -15.10 14.89
CA ARG A 337 -2.66 -16.46 14.33
C ARG A 337 -4.09 -16.99 14.42
N VAL A 338 -4.84 -16.77 13.36
CA VAL A 338 -6.06 -17.49 13.01
C VAL A 338 -5.85 -18.16 11.65
N ALA A 339 -6.70 -19.09 11.27
CA ALA A 339 -6.66 -19.68 9.93
C ALA A 339 -6.71 -18.57 8.87
N GLY A 340 -5.85 -18.62 7.88
CA GLY A 340 -5.73 -17.57 6.86
C GLY A 340 -4.86 -16.35 7.26
N ALA A 341 -4.27 -16.36 8.46
CA ALA A 341 -3.39 -15.28 8.91
C ALA A 341 -2.01 -15.31 8.24
N GLY A 342 -1.42 -14.12 8.10
CA GLY A 342 -0.04 -13.93 7.70
C GLY A 342 0.96 -14.44 8.75
N ALA A 343 2.18 -14.66 8.32
CA ALA A 343 3.28 -15.07 9.18
C ALA A 343 3.96 -13.87 9.84
N ASP A 344 4.45 -14.05 11.06
CA ASP A 344 5.43 -13.13 11.65
C ASP A 344 6.82 -13.48 11.12
N LEU A 345 7.35 -12.65 10.24
CA LEU A 345 8.68 -12.80 9.63
C LEU A 345 9.77 -11.99 10.37
N ALA A 346 9.48 -11.44 11.56
CA ALA A 346 10.47 -10.73 12.36
C ALA A 346 11.74 -11.58 12.62
N PRO A 347 11.68 -12.91 12.90
CA PRO A 347 12.87 -13.74 13.00
C PRO A 347 13.68 -13.82 11.70
N ALA A 348 13.00 -13.92 10.54
CA ALA A 348 13.68 -13.97 9.24
C ALA A 348 14.34 -12.63 8.90
N MET A 349 13.67 -11.49 9.15
CA MET A 349 14.25 -10.16 8.97
C MET A 349 15.49 -9.93 9.85
N LYS A 350 15.53 -10.53 11.05
CA LYS A 350 16.68 -10.51 11.96
C LYS A 350 17.74 -11.58 11.59
N MET A 351 17.57 -12.32 10.50
CA MET A 351 18.43 -13.44 10.08
C MET A 351 18.55 -14.57 11.13
N LEU A 352 17.54 -14.72 11.96
CA LEU A 352 17.46 -15.77 13.00
C LEU A 352 16.69 -17.02 12.53
N ALA A 353 16.01 -16.93 11.38
CA ALA A 353 15.25 -18.01 10.75
C ALA A 353 15.26 -17.83 9.23
N GLU A 354 14.94 -18.92 8.51
CA GLU A 354 14.69 -18.86 7.09
C GLU A 354 13.31 -18.25 6.82
N GLY A 355 13.17 -17.55 5.68
CA GLY A 355 11.89 -17.04 5.20
C GLY A 355 11.05 -18.14 4.54
N PRO A 356 9.82 -17.83 4.13
CA PRO A 356 8.96 -18.79 3.42
C PRO A 356 9.47 -19.06 1.99
N ASP A 357 9.35 -20.32 1.53
CA ASP A 357 9.70 -20.72 0.17
C ASP A 357 8.72 -20.18 -0.88
N TYR A 358 7.52 -19.82 -0.46
CA TYR A 358 6.47 -19.31 -1.34
C TYR A 358 5.46 -18.43 -0.60
N GLN A 359 4.78 -17.58 -1.37
CA GLN A 359 3.60 -16.84 -0.92
C GLN A 359 2.34 -17.36 -1.60
N ARG A 360 1.23 -17.35 -0.88
CA ARG A 360 -0.11 -17.62 -1.43
C ARG A 360 -0.75 -16.34 -1.87
N LEU A 361 -1.22 -16.31 -3.11
CA LEU A 361 -1.93 -15.19 -3.69
C LEU A 361 -3.30 -15.64 -4.14
N SER A 362 -4.28 -14.76 -4.11
CA SER A 362 -5.60 -15.05 -4.66
C SER A 362 -6.33 -13.77 -5.08
N MET A 363 -7.28 -13.91 -5.96
CA MET A 363 -8.15 -12.83 -6.38
C MET A 363 -9.54 -13.37 -6.67
N PRO A 364 -10.61 -12.87 -6.04
CA PRO A 364 -11.97 -13.17 -6.47
C PRO A 364 -12.26 -12.49 -7.80
N SER A 365 -13.23 -12.98 -8.56
CA SER A 365 -13.81 -12.22 -9.66
C SER A 365 -14.46 -10.93 -9.09
N VAL A 366 -14.31 -9.83 -9.82
CA VAL A 366 -14.86 -8.53 -9.38
C VAL A 366 -15.86 -8.04 -10.44
N PRO A 367 -17.16 -8.36 -10.30
CA PRO A 367 -18.18 -8.05 -11.31
C PRO A 367 -18.20 -6.60 -11.83
N PRO A 368 -18.02 -5.54 -10.98
CA PRO A 368 -17.93 -4.16 -11.47
C PRO A 368 -16.74 -3.92 -12.40
N PHE A 369 -15.72 -4.77 -12.36
CA PHE A 369 -14.48 -4.67 -13.13
C PHE A 369 -14.20 -5.96 -13.92
N SER A 370 -15.23 -6.60 -14.47
CA SER A 370 -15.13 -7.87 -15.18
C SER A 370 -14.12 -7.91 -16.34
N LYS A 371 -13.77 -6.75 -16.89
CA LYS A 371 -12.70 -6.65 -17.92
C LYS A 371 -11.30 -6.74 -17.34
N GLN A 372 -11.11 -6.47 -16.03
CA GLN A 372 -9.81 -6.54 -15.33
C GLN A 372 -9.70 -7.83 -14.53
N CYS A 373 -10.79 -8.29 -13.93
CA CYS A 373 -10.84 -9.48 -13.09
C CYS A 373 -11.97 -10.41 -13.58
N PRO A 374 -11.80 -11.01 -14.77
CA PRO A 374 -12.88 -11.78 -15.42
C PRO A 374 -13.19 -13.10 -14.71
N TYR A 375 -12.23 -13.64 -13.97
CA TYR A 375 -12.32 -14.91 -13.24
C TYR A 375 -11.60 -14.81 -11.89
N ALA A 376 -12.00 -15.66 -10.96
CA ALA A 376 -11.27 -15.85 -9.72
C ALA A 376 -10.05 -16.75 -9.93
N TRP A 377 -8.98 -16.51 -9.19
CA TRP A 377 -7.78 -17.35 -9.25
C TRP A 377 -7.09 -17.44 -7.89
N THR A 378 -6.34 -18.53 -7.71
CA THR A 378 -5.40 -18.74 -6.63
C THR A 378 -4.02 -19.05 -7.20
N ALA A 379 -2.97 -18.66 -6.48
CA ALA A 379 -1.62 -18.91 -6.95
C ALA A 379 -0.66 -19.23 -5.81
N LYS A 380 0.40 -19.95 -6.16
CA LYS A 380 1.60 -20.17 -5.36
C LYS A 380 2.76 -19.47 -6.04
N ARG A 381 3.26 -18.39 -5.43
CA ARG A 381 4.40 -17.62 -5.94
C ARG A 381 5.67 -17.95 -5.17
N THR A 382 6.70 -18.38 -5.89
CA THR A 382 8.09 -18.50 -5.44
C THR A 382 8.91 -17.33 -5.99
N ILE A 383 10.21 -17.25 -5.70
CA ILE A 383 11.12 -16.25 -6.31
C ILE A 383 11.21 -16.42 -7.84
N GLN A 384 11.06 -17.64 -8.37
CA GLN A 384 11.31 -17.94 -9.78
C GLN A 384 10.05 -18.01 -10.62
N ARG A 385 8.89 -18.25 -10.01
CA ARG A 385 7.65 -18.50 -10.75
C ARG A 385 6.39 -18.35 -9.92
N THR A 386 5.29 -18.12 -10.62
CA THR A 386 3.92 -18.18 -10.08
C THR A 386 3.13 -19.29 -10.76
N GLU A 387 2.62 -20.24 -9.98
CA GLU A 387 1.72 -21.32 -10.43
C GLU A 387 0.29 -20.90 -10.12
N VAL A 388 -0.55 -20.78 -11.15
CA VAL A 388 -1.91 -20.24 -11.08
C VAL A 388 -2.94 -21.30 -11.39
N ILE A 389 -4.05 -21.27 -10.65
CA ILE A 389 -5.27 -22.07 -10.94
C ILE A 389 -6.45 -21.08 -10.89
N ASN A 390 -7.29 -21.07 -11.94
CA ASN A 390 -8.49 -20.24 -11.98
C ASN A 390 -9.78 -21.07 -11.80
N ASP A 391 -10.89 -20.38 -11.61
CA ASP A 391 -12.22 -21.01 -11.43
C ASP A 391 -12.83 -21.53 -12.74
N LEU A 392 -12.17 -21.30 -13.88
CA LEU A 392 -12.51 -21.95 -15.17
C LEU A 392 -11.90 -23.33 -15.30
N GLY A 393 -11.09 -23.79 -14.32
CA GLY A 393 -10.39 -25.07 -14.33
C GLY A 393 -9.07 -25.05 -15.10
N GLU A 394 -8.57 -23.88 -15.48
CA GLU A 394 -7.29 -23.73 -16.16
C GLU A 394 -6.17 -23.59 -15.13
N SER A 395 -5.03 -24.19 -15.44
CA SER A 395 -3.78 -24.00 -14.69
C SER A 395 -2.67 -23.58 -15.63
N PHE A 396 -1.87 -22.59 -15.19
CA PHE A 396 -0.75 -22.08 -15.96
C PHE A 396 0.38 -21.61 -15.07
N ARG A 397 1.54 -21.39 -15.64
CA ARG A 397 2.75 -20.95 -14.95
C ARG A 397 3.26 -19.66 -15.58
N LEU A 398 3.69 -18.74 -14.73
CA LEU A 398 4.39 -17.52 -15.09
C LEU A 398 5.82 -17.62 -14.51
N ASP A 399 6.82 -17.59 -15.38
CA ASP A 399 8.23 -17.51 -14.98
C ASP A 399 8.63 -16.04 -14.78
N HIS A 400 9.53 -15.76 -13.82
CA HIS A 400 9.95 -14.41 -13.44
C HIS A 400 11.36 -14.09 -13.91
#